data_b2b5d4b0485dc32f23d414ddceb9a0d5
#
_entry.id   b2b5d4b0485dc32f23d414ddceb9a0d5
#
_cell.length_a   1.000
_cell.length_b   1.000
_cell.length_c   1.000
_cell.angle_alpha   90.00
_cell.angle_beta   90.00
_cell.angle_gamma   90.00
#
_symmetry.space_group_name_H-M   'P 1'
#
loop_
_entity.id
_entity.type
_entity.pdbx_description
1 polymer ?
#
loop_
_entity_poly.entity_id
_entity_poly.type
_entity_poly.pdbx_seq_one_letter_code
_entity_poly.pdbx_strand_id
1 'polypeptide(L)'
;VNPVQSQILQPAIAVHVVAAILALALGTFVLLARKGTPAHRLAGRAWALAMAVTAAGSFLIDAQVLPVDTPLGRFGPIHLLSALVLWQLVRAIVAIRGGDVVRHRKAMTGAFRGLVIAGLFALVPGRTLGAWLAAATGIAA
;
A
#
# COMPACT_ATOMS: atom_id res chain seq x y z
N VAL A 1 -5.90 -3.39 -27.68
CA VAL A 1 -5.27 -3.20 -26.36
C VAL A 1 -5.88 -4.24 -25.44
N ASN A 2 -5.05 -5.08 -24.79
CA ASN A 2 -5.51 -6.10 -23.86
C ASN A 2 -6.27 -5.42 -22.69
N PRO A 3 -7.48 -5.88 -22.29
CA PRO A 3 -8.28 -5.26 -21.24
C PRO A 3 -7.51 -5.11 -19.91
N VAL A 4 -6.57 -6.00 -19.59
CA VAL A 4 -5.68 -5.88 -18.43
C VAL A 4 -4.75 -4.68 -18.56
N GLN A 5 -4.23 -4.42 -19.77
CA GLN A 5 -3.34 -3.30 -20.05
C GLN A 5 -4.06 -1.96 -19.97
N SER A 6 -5.32 -1.89 -20.41
CA SER A 6 -6.13 -0.68 -20.29
C SER A 6 -6.46 -0.33 -18.84
N GLN A 7 -6.62 -1.31 -17.96
CA GLN A 7 -6.84 -1.08 -16.53
C GLN A 7 -5.60 -0.54 -15.83
N ILE A 8 -4.42 -1.07 -16.12
CA ILE A 8 -3.16 -0.60 -15.49
C ILE A 8 -2.81 0.83 -15.93
N LEU A 9 -3.24 1.22 -17.12
CA LEU A 9 -3.02 2.58 -17.65
C LEU A 9 -3.99 3.62 -17.07
N GLN A 10 -4.97 3.24 -16.25
CA GLN A 10 -5.78 4.22 -15.52
C GLN A 10 -4.88 4.99 -14.53
N PRO A 11 -4.88 6.33 -14.56
CA PRO A 11 -3.95 7.15 -13.77
C PRO A 11 -3.96 6.82 -12.27
N ALA A 12 -5.13 6.53 -11.72
CA ALA A 12 -5.28 6.18 -10.31
C ALA A 12 -4.54 4.88 -9.93
N ILE A 13 -4.64 3.85 -10.78
CA ILE A 13 -3.95 2.56 -10.56
C ILE A 13 -2.46 2.73 -10.73
N ALA A 14 -2.01 3.45 -11.76
CA ALA A 14 -0.59 3.71 -11.99
C ALA A 14 0.06 4.45 -10.81
N VAL A 15 -0.57 5.52 -10.33
CA VAL A 15 -0.09 6.28 -9.16
C VAL A 15 -0.07 5.40 -7.91
N HIS A 16 -1.12 4.62 -7.67
CA HIS A 16 -1.19 3.72 -6.53
C HIS A 16 -0.06 2.67 -6.56
N VAL A 17 0.17 2.03 -7.69
CA VAL A 17 1.21 0.99 -7.84
C VAL A 17 2.61 1.58 -7.68
N VAL A 18 2.90 2.71 -8.31
CA VAL A 18 4.20 3.40 -8.17
C VAL A 18 4.43 3.81 -6.71
N ALA A 19 3.43 4.41 -6.06
CA ALA A 19 3.51 4.78 -4.66
C ALA A 19 3.71 3.56 -3.75
N ALA A 20 3.06 2.43 -4.03
CA ALA A 20 3.22 1.19 -3.28
C ALA A 20 4.64 0.61 -3.40
N ILE A 21 5.20 0.61 -4.61
CA ILE A 21 6.59 0.15 -4.85
C ILE A 21 7.59 1.05 -4.11
N LEU A 22 7.42 2.37 -4.21
CA LEU A 22 8.24 3.33 -3.47
C LEU A 22 8.10 3.14 -1.95
N ALA A 23 6.88 2.93 -1.47
CA ALA A 23 6.62 2.67 -0.06
C ALA A 23 7.29 1.36 0.40
N LEU A 24 7.29 0.32 -0.41
CA LEU A 24 7.96 -0.94 -0.08
C LEU A 24 9.48 -0.75 0.02
N ALA A 25 10.09 -0.09 -0.96
CA ALA A 25 11.54 0.17 -0.98
C ALA A 25 11.98 1.08 0.17
N LEU A 26 11.31 2.22 0.35
CA LEU A 26 11.60 3.17 1.44
C LEU A 26 11.34 2.56 2.81
N GLY A 27 10.26 1.79 2.97
CA GLY A 27 9.92 1.13 4.23
C GLY A 27 10.96 0.09 4.63
N THR A 28 11.43 -0.71 3.68
CA THR A 28 12.53 -1.65 3.90
C THR A 28 13.80 -0.91 4.35
N PHE A 29 14.17 0.17 3.65
CA PHE A 29 15.30 0.99 4.03
C PHE A 29 15.13 1.57 5.46
N VAL A 30 13.99 2.16 5.78
CA VAL A 30 13.69 2.76 7.09
C VAL A 30 13.74 1.71 8.21
N LEU A 31 13.30 0.49 7.95
CA LEU A 31 13.37 -0.61 8.92
C LEU A 31 14.80 -1.06 9.19
N LEU A 32 15.68 -1.03 8.19
CA LEU A 32 17.08 -1.45 8.31
C LEU A 32 17.98 -0.30 8.78
N ALA A 33 17.64 0.95 8.45
CA ALA A 33 18.45 2.12 8.77
C ALA A 33 18.61 2.33 10.28
N ARG A 34 19.75 2.90 10.67
CA ARG A 34 20.04 3.32 12.07
C ARG A 34 19.02 4.36 12.51
N LYS A 35 18.28 4.04 13.57
CA LYS A 35 17.17 4.86 14.06
C LYS A 35 17.65 6.21 14.59
N GLY A 36 16.82 7.26 14.40
CA GLY A 36 17.10 8.61 14.90
C GLY A 36 18.08 9.44 14.07
N THR A 37 18.72 8.87 13.03
CA THR A 37 19.61 9.61 12.12
C THR A 37 18.82 10.55 11.20
N PRO A 38 19.46 11.60 10.63
CA PRO A 38 18.83 12.46 9.63
C PRO A 38 18.29 11.66 8.43
N ALA A 39 19.04 10.67 7.94
CA ALA A 39 18.63 9.78 6.85
C ALA A 39 17.37 8.98 7.20
N HIS A 40 17.31 8.38 8.41
CA HIS A 40 16.11 7.66 8.89
C HIS A 40 14.90 8.60 8.97
N ARG A 41 15.06 9.82 9.46
CA ARG A 41 13.96 10.79 9.58
C ARG A 41 13.46 11.26 8.22
N LEU A 42 14.37 11.55 7.28
CA LEU A 42 13.98 11.97 5.93
C LEU A 42 13.28 10.83 5.17
N ALA A 43 13.90 9.66 5.13
CA ALA A 43 13.33 8.49 4.48
C ALA A 43 11.99 8.06 5.12
N GLY A 44 11.87 8.18 6.45
CA GLY A 44 10.63 7.89 7.16
C GLY A 44 9.48 8.85 6.80
N ARG A 45 9.78 10.14 6.58
CA ARG A 45 8.77 11.10 6.09
C ARG A 45 8.34 10.80 4.66
N ALA A 46 9.32 10.52 3.76
CA ALA A 46 9.04 10.14 2.38
C ALA A 46 8.24 8.85 2.32
N TRP A 47 8.58 7.87 3.15
CA TRP A 47 7.85 6.63 3.29
C TRP A 47 6.40 6.84 3.77
N ALA A 48 6.19 7.66 4.80
CA ALA A 48 4.86 7.96 5.31
C ALA A 48 3.98 8.63 4.24
N LEU A 49 4.56 9.52 3.44
CA LEU A 49 3.86 10.15 2.31
C LEU A 49 3.49 9.11 1.24
N ALA A 50 4.44 8.27 0.81
CA ALA A 50 4.18 7.21 -0.16
C ALA A 50 3.09 6.25 0.34
N MET A 51 3.11 5.86 1.61
CA MET A 51 2.07 5.04 2.24
C MET A 51 0.70 5.73 2.25
N ALA A 52 0.66 7.04 2.57
CA ALA A 52 -0.58 7.81 2.55
C ALA A 52 -1.17 7.88 1.14
N VAL A 53 -0.35 8.14 0.12
CA VAL A 53 -0.77 8.14 -1.29
C VAL A 53 -1.27 6.76 -1.72
N THR A 54 -0.55 5.70 -1.36
CA THR A 54 -0.96 4.31 -1.65
C THR A 54 -2.31 4.00 -1.01
N ALA A 55 -2.46 4.24 0.28
CA ALA A 55 -3.67 3.90 1.01
C ALA A 55 -4.87 4.78 0.62
N ALA A 56 -4.68 6.08 0.43
CA ALA A 56 -5.74 6.98 -0.03
C ALA A 56 -6.11 6.69 -1.49
N GLY A 57 -5.13 6.44 -2.36
CA GLY A 57 -5.35 6.10 -3.76
C GLY A 57 -6.17 4.81 -3.95
N SER A 58 -6.09 3.87 -3.01
CA SER A 58 -6.88 2.63 -3.09
C SER A 58 -8.40 2.88 -3.09
N PHE A 59 -8.87 3.95 -2.44
CA PHE A 59 -10.30 4.31 -2.42
C PHE A 59 -10.83 4.81 -3.78
N LEU A 60 -9.92 5.14 -4.71
CA LEU A 60 -10.26 5.52 -6.08
C LEU A 60 -10.30 4.32 -7.04
N ILE A 61 -9.92 3.14 -6.55
CA ILE A 61 -9.83 1.90 -7.33
C ILE A 61 -10.98 0.99 -6.92
N ASP A 62 -11.79 0.56 -7.88
CA ASP A 62 -12.88 -0.37 -7.62
C ASP A 62 -12.32 -1.78 -7.31
N ALA A 63 -12.44 -2.19 -6.07
CA ALA A 63 -12.10 -3.55 -5.64
C ALA A 63 -13.35 -4.42 -5.63
N GLN A 64 -13.87 -4.77 -6.79
CA GLN A 64 -14.99 -5.72 -6.93
C GLN A 64 -14.53 -7.12 -6.50
N VAL A 65 -14.60 -7.40 -5.21
CA VAL A 65 -14.27 -8.73 -4.64
C VAL A 65 -15.54 -9.57 -4.44
N LEU A 66 -16.68 -8.92 -4.33
CA LEU A 66 -17.97 -9.58 -4.11
C LEU A 66 -18.98 -9.12 -5.17
N PRO A 67 -19.69 -10.03 -5.84
CA PRO A 67 -20.76 -9.70 -6.78
C PRO A 67 -22.01 -9.29 -5.99
N VAL A 68 -21.95 -8.18 -5.28
CA VAL A 68 -23.10 -7.66 -4.52
C VAL A 68 -23.37 -6.25 -5.04
N ASP A 69 -24.53 -6.09 -5.67
CA ASP A 69 -25.07 -4.80 -6.09
C ASP A 69 -25.52 -3.96 -4.89
N THR A 70 -24.57 -3.58 -4.04
CA THR A 70 -24.84 -2.66 -2.93
C THR A 70 -24.05 -1.35 -3.14
N PRO A 71 -24.50 -0.22 -2.55
CA PRO A 71 -23.73 1.03 -2.54
C PRO A 71 -22.32 0.87 -1.96
N LEU A 72 -22.10 -0.19 -1.17
CA LEU A 72 -20.82 -0.61 -0.59
C LEU A 72 -20.07 -1.61 -1.50
N GLY A 73 -20.64 -2.06 -2.62
CA GLY A 73 -20.06 -3.07 -3.51
C GLY A 73 -18.73 -2.66 -4.15
N ARG A 74 -18.42 -1.34 -4.17
CA ARG A 74 -17.11 -0.81 -4.59
C ARG A 74 -16.03 -1.03 -3.54
N PHE A 75 -16.40 -1.24 -2.29
CA PHE A 75 -15.48 -1.36 -1.16
C PHE A 75 -15.31 -2.82 -0.77
N GLY A 76 -14.11 -3.36 -0.98
CA GLY A 76 -13.72 -4.68 -0.54
C GLY A 76 -12.90 -4.64 0.76
N PRO A 77 -12.52 -5.81 1.30
CA PRO A 77 -11.68 -5.94 2.50
C PRO A 77 -10.36 -5.15 2.42
N ILE A 78 -9.85 -4.90 1.21
CA ILE A 78 -8.63 -4.12 0.97
C ILE A 78 -8.80 -2.65 1.41
N HIS A 79 -9.98 -2.07 1.28
CA HIS A 79 -10.25 -0.70 1.71
C HIS A 79 -10.24 -0.56 3.24
N LEU A 80 -10.70 -1.61 3.95
CA LEU A 80 -10.58 -1.66 5.41
C LEU A 80 -9.11 -1.68 5.84
N LEU A 81 -8.29 -2.47 5.13
CA LEU A 81 -6.84 -2.49 5.37
C LEU A 81 -6.21 -1.12 5.09
N SER A 82 -6.63 -0.43 4.02
CA SER A 82 -6.16 0.92 3.70
C SER A 82 -6.54 1.94 4.78
N ALA A 83 -7.77 1.88 5.29
CA ALA A 83 -8.20 2.71 6.42
C ALA A 83 -7.37 2.43 7.68
N LEU A 84 -7.09 1.16 7.98
CA LEU A 84 -6.24 0.76 9.08
C LEU A 84 -4.81 1.28 8.93
N VAL A 85 -4.24 1.25 7.73
CA VAL A 85 -2.91 1.79 7.43
C VAL A 85 -2.88 3.29 7.67
N LEU A 86 -3.86 4.05 7.16
CA LEU A 86 -3.96 5.50 7.40
C LEU A 86 -4.07 5.81 8.90
N TRP A 87 -4.87 5.06 9.63
CA TRP A 87 -4.97 5.17 11.09
C TRP A 87 -3.63 4.92 11.79
N GLN A 88 -2.90 3.88 11.38
CA GLN A 88 -1.57 3.58 11.92
C GLN A 88 -0.56 4.70 11.64
N LEU A 89 -0.60 5.32 10.46
CA LEU A 89 0.26 6.47 10.13
C LEU A 89 -0.02 7.66 11.05
N VAL A 90 -1.29 8.00 11.26
CA VAL A 90 -1.68 9.08 12.18
C VAL A 90 -1.17 8.78 13.59
N ARG A 91 -1.43 7.57 14.09
CA ARG A 91 -0.94 7.15 15.42
C ARG A 91 0.58 7.22 15.55
N ALA A 92 1.30 6.81 14.50
CA ALA A 92 2.77 6.86 14.50
C ALA A 92 3.29 8.31 14.56
N ILE A 93 2.67 9.22 13.79
CA ILE A 93 3.04 10.64 13.78
C ILE A 93 2.75 11.30 15.14
N VAL A 94 1.57 11.06 15.70
CA VAL A 94 1.20 11.57 17.02
C VAL A 94 2.15 11.04 18.08
N ALA A 95 2.44 9.74 18.08
CA ALA A 95 3.33 9.11 19.04
C ALA A 95 4.74 9.72 19.00
N ILE A 96 5.33 9.89 17.81
CA ILE A 96 6.70 10.43 17.71
C ILE A 96 6.77 11.92 18.12
N ARG A 97 5.72 12.69 17.83
CA ARG A 97 5.60 14.09 18.29
C ARG A 97 5.48 14.18 19.82
N GLY A 98 4.86 13.20 20.45
CA GLY A 98 4.76 13.09 21.92
C GLY A 98 5.97 12.40 22.57
N GLY A 99 7.02 12.03 21.80
CA GLY A 99 8.22 11.37 22.33
C GLY A 99 8.04 9.85 22.58
N ASP A 100 6.88 9.27 22.28
CA ASP A 100 6.62 7.84 22.44
C ASP A 100 7.18 7.04 21.24
N VAL A 101 8.49 6.77 21.32
CA VAL A 101 9.22 6.01 20.28
C VAL A 101 8.72 4.58 20.17
N VAL A 102 8.30 3.96 21.29
CA VAL A 102 7.82 2.57 21.29
C VAL A 102 6.52 2.44 20.50
N ARG A 103 5.56 3.32 20.78
CA ARG A 103 4.28 3.36 20.06
C ARG A 103 4.48 3.73 18.59
N HIS A 104 5.34 4.71 18.30
CA HIS A 104 5.73 5.07 16.92
C HIS A 104 6.23 3.85 16.16
N ARG A 105 7.25 3.16 16.69
CA ARG A 105 7.84 1.97 16.06
C ARG A 105 6.79 0.88 15.81
N LYS A 106 5.93 0.62 16.79
CA LYS A 106 4.88 -0.40 16.69
C LYS A 106 3.87 -0.08 15.57
N ALA A 107 3.44 1.19 15.49
CA ALA A 107 2.51 1.64 14.47
C ALA A 107 3.12 1.62 13.06
N MET A 108 4.37 2.10 12.90
CA MET A 108 5.08 2.09 11.61
C MET A 108 5.34 0.66 11.11
N THR A 109 5.75 -0.26 11.99
CA THR A 109 5.93 -1.66 11.63
C THR A 109 4.61 -2.32 11.27
N GLY A 110 3.53 -1.99 11.97
CA GLY A 110 2.17 -2.45 11.62
C GLY A 110 1.72 -2.00 10.24
N ALA A 111 1.92 -0.72 9.92
CA ALA A 111 1.61 -0.17 8.60
C ALA A 111 2.43 -0.84 7.48
N PHE A 112 3.73 -1.08 7.70
CA PHE A 112 4.57 -1.78 6.73
C PHE A 112 4.12 -3.23 6.49
N ARG A 113 3.75 -3.95 7.56
CA ARG A 113 3.20 -5.31 7.42
C ARG A 113 1.90 -5.30 6.62
N GLY A 114 1.03 -4.31 6.86
CA GLY A 114 -0.18 -4.12 6.07
C GLY A 114 0.11 -3.94 4.58
N LEU A 115 1.13 -3.14 4.23
CA LEU A 115 1.57 -2.95 2.85
C LEU A 115 2.04 -4.28 2.21
N VAL A 116 2.87 -5.04 2.93
CA VAL A 116 3.38 -6.34 2.45
C VAL A 116 2.22 -7.32 2.22
N ILE A 117 1.29 -7.43 3.16
CA ILE A 117 0.11 -8.30 3.05
C ILE A 117 -0.75 -7.89 1.84
N ALA A 118 -1.02 -6.58 1.68
CA ALA A 118 -1.76 -6.06 0.55
C ALA A 118 -1.06 -6.33 -0.79
N GLY A 119 0.26 -6.16 -0.83
CA GLY A 119 1.09 -6.44 -2.01
C GLY A 119 1.05 -7.91 -2.41
N LEU A 120 1.20 -8.83 -1.45
CA LEU A 120 1.08 -10.27 -1.70
C LEU A 120 -0.32 -10.63 -2.20
N PHE A 121 -1.36 -10.03 -1.62
CA PHE A 121 -2.73 -10.26 -2.08
C PHE A 121 -2.98 -9.73 -3.51
N ALA A 122 -2.32 -8.64 -3.91
CA ALA A 122 -2.42 -8.10 -5.26
C ALA A 122 -1.77 -9.00 -6.33
N LEU A 123 -0.85 -9.90 -5.94
CA LEU A 123 -0.18 -10.85 -6.83
C LEU A 123 -0.97 -12.14 -7.05
N VAL A 124 -2.06 -12.36 -6.32
CA VAL A 124 -2.89 -13.56 -6.48
C VAL A 124 -3.44 -13.64 -7.92
N PRO A 125 -3.42 -14.83 -8.56
CA PRO A 125 -4.02 -15.04 -9.88
C PRO A 125 -5.48 -14.56 -9.94
N GLY A 126 -5.87 -13.96 -11.07
CA GLY A 126 -7.19 -13.35 -11.25
C GLY A 126 -7.28 -11.89 -10.79
N ARG A 127 -6.24 -11.33 -10.16
CA ARG A 127 -6.13 -9.89 -9.88
C ARG A 127 -5.26 -9.19 -10.93
N THR A 128 -5.44 -7.88 -11.09
CA THR A 128 -4.80 -7.08 -12.15
C THR A 128 -3.28 -7.28 -12.22
N LEU A 129 -2.57 -7.20 -11.09
CA LEU A 129 -1.11 -7.40 -11.06
C LEU A 129 -0.71 -8.85 -11.26
N GLY A 130 -1.45 -9.79 -10.67
CA GLY A 130 -1.21 -11.23 -10.86
C GLY A 130 -1.39 -11.63 -12.33
N ALA A 131 -2.46 -11.17 -12.97
CA ALA A 131 -2.73 -11.41 -14.39
C ALA A 131 -1.66 -10.76 -15.30
N TRP A 132 -1.21 -9.56 -14.96
CA TRP A 132 -0.13 -8.89 -15.70
C TRP A 132 1.20 -9.63 -15.58
N LEU A 133 1.56 -10.08 -14.38
CA LEU A 133 2.78 -10.90 -14.17
C LEU A 133 2.70 -12.23 -14.91
N ALA A 134 1.59 -12.93 -14.87
CA ALA A 134 1.38 -14.16 -15.60
C ALA A 134 1.57 -13.96 -17.10
N ALA A 135 1.00 -12.88 -17.66
CA ALA A 135 1.18 -12.52 -19.06
C ALA A 135 2.62 -12.14 -19.41
N ALA A 136 3.33 -11.43 -18.51
CA ALA A 136 4.71 -11.00 -18.74
C ALA A 136 5.73 -12.14 -18.64
N THR A 137 5.45 -13.14 -17.79
CA THR A 137 6.36 -14.27 -17.56
C THR A 137 6.06 -15.49 -18.42
N GLY A 138 4.94 -15.49 -19.17
CA GLY A 138 4.50 -16.65 -19.96
C GLY A 138 4.03 -17.84 -19.09
N ILE A 139 3.91 -17.66 -17.78
CA ILE A 139 3.36 -18.67 -16.87
C ILE A 139 1.84 -18.56 -16.96
N ALA A 140 1.26 -19.26 -17.94
CA ALA A 140 -0.18 -19.44 -18.00
C ALA A 140 -0.64 -20.27 -16.77
N ALA A 141 -1.62 -19.76 -16.08
CA ALA A 141 -2.32 -20.48 -15.02
C ALA A 141 -3.22 -21.58 -15.62
#